data_f428272cacc91e9c87309cdfec374553
#
_entry.id   f428272cacc91e9c87309cdfec374553
#
_cell.length_a   1.000
_cell.length_b   1.000
_cell.length_c   1.000
_cell.angle_alpha   90.00
_cell.angle_beta   90.00
_cell.angle_gamma   90.00
#
_symmetry.space_group_name_H-M   'P 1'
#
loop_
_entity.id
_entity.type
_entity.pdbx_description
1 polymer ?
#
loop_
_entity_poly.entity_id
_entity_poly.type
_entity_poly.pdbx_seq_one_letter_code
_entity_poly.pdbx_strand_id
1 'polypeptide(L)'
;MPVRWYNYVSMKVSLNLIKQLINFELPPVDELVSRVNQQLGGVEEVIDLKAKYGGARIVRVVECEKHPNADRLSVTKIDDGGVADVPRDDNGYVQVVCGAPNVHADMWAIWLPPKSTVPASFDDAEPFVLDARPLRGILSQGMLAAADELAIGADHEGIIEINEHDIPAGVTLQTGASFAEVFGLDDYVLEIENKMFTHRPD
;
A
#
# COMPACT_ATOMS: atom_id res chain seq x y z
N MET A 1 42.11 -11.84 15.45
CA MET A 1 41.58 -10.47 15.68
C MET A 1 40.08 -10.57 15.61
N PRO A 2 39.32 -10.14 16.62
CA PRO A 2 37.86 -10.19 16.53
C PRO A 2 37.38 -9.11 15.53
N VAL A 3 36.62 -9.55 14.54
CA VAL A 3 35.91 -8.65 13.61
C VAL A 3 34.88 -7.90 14.43
N ARG A 4 35.08 -6.61 14.64
CA ARG A 4 34.16 -5.73 15.34
C ARG A 4 33.03 -5.41 14.34
N TRP A 5 31.87 -6.06 14.50
CA TRP A 5 30.63 -5.70 13.80
C TRP A 5 30.22 -4.32 14.30
N TYR A 6 30.46 -3.27 13.53
CA TYR A 6 29.81 -1.99 13.78
C TYR A 6 28.35 -2.14 13.36
N ASN A 7 27.46 -2.09 14.33
CA ASN A 7 26.05 -1.90 14.06
C ASN A 7 25.92 -0.45 13.51
N TYR A 8 25.84 -0.33 12.21
CA TYR A 8 25.46 0.95 11.58
C TYR A 8 24.00 1.20 11.95
N VAL A 9 23.73 2.30 12.62
CA VAL A 9 22.36 2.73 12.90
C VAL A 9 21.93 3.57 11.72
N SER A 10 21.11 2.99 10.84
CA SER A 10 20.40 3.76 9.83
C SER A 10 19.18 4.43 10.45
N MET A 11 18.82 5.61 9.95
CA MET A 11 17.64 6.35 10.37
C MET A 11 16.69 6.50 9.18
N LYS A 12 15.42 6.09 9.36
CA LYS A 12 14.37 6.30 8.37
C LYS A 12 13.66 7.62 8.62
N VAL A 13 13.63 8.47 7.60
CA VAL A 13 13.08 9.83 7.67
C VAL A 13 11.97 9.97 6.63
N SER A 14 10.75 10.17 7.10
CA SER A 14 9.57 10.50 6.28
C SER A 14 9.62 11.96 5.86
N LEU A 15 9.51 12.25 4.56
CA LEU A 15 9.48 13.62 4.07
C LEU A 15 8.17 14.33 4.41
N ASN A 16 7.04 13.61 4.46
CA ASN A 16 5.76 14.17 4.88
C ASN A 16 5.80 14.61 6.35
N LEU A 17 6.46 13.83 7.22
CA LEU A 17 6.67 14.23 8.61
C LEU A 17 7.57 15.48 8.71
N ILE A 18 8.65 15.52 7.95
CA ILE A 18 9.54 16.70 7.93
C ILE A 18 8.78 17.94 7.48
N LYS A 19 7.95 17.86 6.43
CA LYS A 19 7.13 18.99 5.95
C LYS A 19 6.21 19.58 7.04
N GLN A 20 5.74 18.76 7.98
CA GLN A 20 4.92 19.23 9.10
C GLN A 20 5.73 20.02 10.15
N LEU A 21 7.04 19.81 10.22
CA LEU A 21 7.93 20.41 11.20
C LEU A 21 8.66 21.66 10.70
N ILE A 22 8.62 21.94 9.40
CA ILE A 22 9.30 23.08 8.76
C ILE A 22 8.28 24.03 8.14
N ASN A 23 8.69 25.27 7.90
CA ASN A 23 7.87 26.34 7.31
C ASN A 23 8.32 26.77 5.90
N PHE A 24 9.08 25.93 5.23
CA PHE A 24 9.53 26.14 3.86
C PHE A 24 9.33 24.86 3.02
N GLU A 25 9.29 25.00 1.70
CA GLU A 25 9.15 23.87 0.80
C GLU A 25 10.45 23.10 0.66
N LEU A 26 10.33 21.76 0.68
CA LEU A 26 11.47 20.89 0.37
C LEU A 26 11.76 20.91 -1.14
N PRO A 27 13.03 20.87 -1.54
CA PRO A 27 13.38 20.70 -2.95
C PRO A 27 12.93 19.33 -3.46
N PRO A 28 12.95 19.09 -4.79
CA PRO A 28 12.73 17.76 -5.36
C PRO A 28 13.62 16.71 -4.68
N VAL A 29 13.11 15.47 -4.59
CA VAL A 29 13.75 14.38 -3.82
C VAL A 29 15.20 14.16 -4.24
N ASP A 30 15.49 14.15 -5.55
CA ASP A 30 16.84 13.92 -6.06
C ASP A 30 17.82 15.03 -5.61
N GLU A 31 17.36 16.28 -5.61
CA GLU A 31 18.15 17.41 -5.11
C GLU A 31 18.35 17.32 -3.59
N LEU A 32 17.29 16.95 -2.84
CA LEU A 32 17.36 16.75 -1.41
C LEU A 32 18.37 15.67 -1.04
N VAL A 33 18.30 14.51 -1.70
CA VAL A 33 19.24 13.39 -1.53
C VAL A 33 20.68 13.85 -1.80
N SER A 34 20.91 14.60 -2.88
CA SER A 34 22.24 15.14 -3.19
C SER A 34 22.76 16.03 -2.08
N ARG A 35 21.92 16.92 -1.52
CA ARG A 35 22.30 17.83 -0.42
C ARG A 35 22.57 17.07 0.88
N VAL A 36 21.75 16.07 1.20
CA VAL A 36 21.95 15.23 2.39
C VAL A 36 23.27 14.47 2.29
N ASN A 37 23.57 13.87 1.12
CA ASN A 37 24.82 13.16 0.88
C ASN A 37 26.07 14.05 1.04
N GLN A 38 25.95 15.32 0.67
CA GLN A 38 27.06 16.27 0.76
C GLN A 38 27.32 16.82 2.18
N GLN A 39 26.26 16.91 3.01
CA GLN A 39 26.33 17.68 4.25
C GLN A 39 26.15 16.85 5.52
N LEU A 40 25.40 15.76 5.48
CA LEU A 40 25.00 15.00 6.67
C LEU A 40 25.53 13.57 6.69
N GLY A 41 25.35 12.83 5.61
CA GLY A 41 25.72 11.42 5.55
C GLY A 41 25.15 10.77 4.30
N GLY A 42 25.46 9.48 4.09
CA GLY A 42 24.96 8.73 2.93
C GLY A 42 23.46 8.45 3.04
N VAL A 43 22.71 8.80 2.01
CA VAL A 43 21.38 8.23 1.80
C VAL A 43 21.59 6.86 1.18
N GLU A 44 21.28 5.81 1.94
CA GLU A 44 21.47 4.42 1.52
C GLU A 44 20.30 3.96 0.62
N GLU A 45 19.08 4.41 0.93
CA GLU A 45 17.89 4.06 0.20
C GLU A 45 16.89 5.22 0.14
N VAL A 46 16.17 5.32 -0.97
CA VAL A 46 15.01 6.18 -1.16
C VAL A 46 13.79 5.29 -1.40
N ILE A 47 12.93 5.18 -0.40
CA ILE A 47 11.72 4.37 -0.48
C ILE A 47 10.58 5.25 -1.00
N ASP A 48 10.09 4.95 -2.21
CA ASP A 48 8.95 5.62 -2.83
C ASP A 48 7.66 4.89 -2.46
N LEU A 49 7.04 5.29 -1.35
CA LEU A 49 5.78 4.72 -0.91
C LEU A 49 4.62 5.06 -1.85
N LYS A 50 4.66 6.23 -2.49
CA LYS A 50 3.65 6.63 -3.46
C LYS A 50 3.63 5.69 -4.67
N ALA A 51 4.79 5.34 -5.22
CA ALA A 51 4.87 4.36 -6.30
C ALA A 51 4.42 2.97 -5.82
N LYS A 52 4.84 2.55 -4.62
CA LYS A 52 4.52 1.24 -4.05
C LYS A 52 3.01 1.04 -3.85
N TYR A 53 2.30 2.03 -3.31
CA TYR A 53 0.87 1.94 -2.99
C TYR A 53 -0.05 2.64 -4.00
N GLY A 54 0.51 3.27 -5.03
CA GLY A 54 -0.25 4.11 -5.98
C GLY A 54 -1.38 3.39 -6.73
N GLY A 55 -1.32 2.06 -6.86
CA GLY A 55 -2.37 1.22 -7.44
C GLY A 55 -3.53 0.92 -6.48
N ALA A 56 -3.33 0.99 -5.18
CA ALA A 56 -4.32 0.57 -4.19
C ALA A 56 -5.46 1.60 -4.04
N ARG A 57 -6.70 1.10 -4.01
CA ARG A 57 -7.91 1.92 -3.90
C ARG A 57 -8.75 1.48 -2.72
N ILE A 58 -9.38 2.44 -2.05
CA ILE A 58 -10.39 2.19 -1.02
C ILE A 58 -11.72 1.94 -1.73
N VAL A 59 -12.38 0.85 -1.40
CA VAL A 59 -13.62 0.41 -2.03
C VAL A 59 -14.66 0.02 -0.99
N ARG A 60 -15.93 0.09 -1.38
CA ARG A 60 -17.03 -0.50 -0.61
C ARG A 60 -17.42 -1.83 -1.22
N VAL A 61 -17.45 -2.88 -0.44
CA VAL A 61 -18.07 -4.15 -0.85
C VAL A 61 -19.57 -3.98 -0.74
N VAL A 62 -20.27 -3.99 -1.88
CA VAL A 62 -21.73 -3.75 -1.93
C VAL A 62 -22.49 -5.06 -1.79
N GLU A 63 -22.00 -6.12 -2.44
CA GLU A 63 -22.60 -7.45 -2.43
C GLU A 63 -21.52 -8.49 -2.17
N CYS A 64 -21.87 -9.55 -1.45
CA CYS A 64 -21.00 -10.69 -1.20
C CYS A 64 -21.83 -11.99 -1.22
N GLU A 65 -21.60 -12.83 -2.19
CA GLU A 65 -22.28 -14.10 -2.37
C GLU A 65 -21.29 -15.27 -2.41
N LYS A 66 -21.73 -16.46 -2.04
CA LYS A 66 -20.89 -17.66 -2.17
C LYS A 66 -20.63 -17.97 -3.64
N HIS A 67 -19.40 -18.36 -3.95
CA HIS A 67 -19.04 -18.78 -5.30
C HIS A 67 -19.74 -20.11 -5.67
N PRO A 68 -20.43 -20.18 -6.82
CA PRO A 68 -21.25 -21.37 -7.16
C PRO A 68 -20.43 -22.65 -7.37
N ASN A 69 -19.15 -22.54 -7.69
CA ASN A 69 -18.28 -23.67 -8.02
C ASN A 69 -17.07 -23.81 -7.06
N ALA A 70 -17.08 -23.13 -5.89
CA ALA A 70 -15.95 -23.18 -4.95
C ALA A 70 -16.37 -22.79 -3.53
N ASP A 71 -16.34 -23.73 -2.60
CA ASP A 71 -16.83 -23.56 -1.21
C ASP A 71 -16.06 -22.50 -0.41
N ARG A 72 -14.80 -22.22 -0.77
CA ARG A 72 -13.90 -21.28 -0.07
C ARG A 72 -13.80 -19.90 -0.74
N LEU A 73 -14.57 -19.69 -1.81
CA LEU A 73 -14.54 -18.42 -2.53
C LEU A 73 -15.88 -17.70 -2.38
N SER A 74 -15.81 -16.39 -2.38
CA SER A 74 -16.95 -15.49 -2.48
C SER A 74 -16.84 -14.66 -3.76
N VAL A 75 -17.96 -14.38 -4.38
CA VAL A 75 -18.09 -13.42 -5.48
C VAL A 75 -18.57 -12.11 -4.88
N THR A 76 -17.79 -11.07 -4.99
CA THR A 76 -18.15 -9.76 -4.46
C THR A 76 -18.40 -8.77 -5.60
N LYS A 77 -19.25 -7.80 -5.31
CA LYS A 77 -19.43 -6.59 -6.09
C LYS A 77 -18.91 -5.43 -5.28
N ILE A 78 -17.99 -4.68 -5.85
CA ILE A 78 -17.38 -3.54 -5.18
C ILE A 78 -17.72 -2.24 -5.90
N ASP A 79 -17.92 -1.18 -5.13
CA ASP A 79 -17.98 0.19 -5.60
C ASP A 79 -16.58 0.81 -5.44
N ASP A 80 -15.98 1.21 -6.56
CA ASP A 80 -14.69 1.89 -6.65
C ASP A 80 -14.83 3.36 -7.06
N GLY A 81 -16.03 3.92 -6.99
CA GLY A 81 -16.30 5.30 -7.42
C GLY A 81 -16.10 5.55 -8.91
N GLY A 82 -16.00 4.49 -9.72
CA GLY A 82 -15.82 4.61 -11.16
C GLY A 82 -14.40 4.98 -11.61
N VAL A 83 -13.39 4.87 -10.73
CA VAL A 83 -12.04 5.37 -11.00
C VAL A 83 -11.19 4.43 -11.87
N ALA A 84 -11.45 3.12 -11.84
CA ALA A 84 -10.69 2.17 -12.64
C ALA A 84 -11.36 1.88 -13.99
N ASP A 85 -10.54 1.73 -15.03
CA ASP A 85 -10.97 1.31 -16.36
C ASP A 85 -11.06 -0.22 -16.44
N VAL A 86 -12.15 -0.76 -15.89
CA VAL A 86 -12.44 -2.20 -15.83
C VAL A 86 -13.92 -2.48 -16.16
N PRO A 87 -14.26 -3.68 -16.64
CA PRO A 87 -15.65 -4.08 -16.84
C PRO A 87 -16.50 -3.96 -15.57
N ARG A 88 -17.73 -3.46 -15.75
CA ARG A 88 -18.71 -3.22 -14.68
C ARG A 88 -20.04 -3.88 -15.02
N ASP A 89 -20.83 -4.17 -14.00
CA ASP A 89 -22.21 -4.57 -14.20
C ASP A 89 -23.14 -3.36 -14.49
N ASP A 90 -24.44 -3.64 -14.68
CA ASP A 90 -25.44 -2.62 -15.00
C ASP A 90 -25.62 -1.55 -13.92
N ASN A 91 -25.20 -1.85 -12.68
CA ASN A 91 -25.21 -0.94 -11.54
C ASN A 91 -23.88 -0.12 -11.41
N GLY A 92 -22.89 -0.41 -12.25
CA GLY A 92 -21.59 0.23 -12.22
C GLY A 92 -20.59 -0.41 -11.27
N TYR A 93 -20.90 -1.56 -10.66
CA TYR A 93 -20.02 -2.27 -9.73
C TYR A 93 -19.02 -3.17 -10.43
N VAL A 94 -17.87 -3.36 -9.80
CA VAL A 94 -16.79 -4.22 -10.28
C VAL A 94 -16.88 -5.59 -9.60
N GLN A 95 -16.75 -6.65 -10.38
CA GLN A 95 -16.76 -8.01 -9.86
C GLN A 95 -15.37 -8.45 -9.42
N VAL A 96 -15.25 -8.89 -8.17
CA VAL A 96 -14.00 -9.43 -7.60
C VAL A 96 -14.30 -10.75 -6.90
N VAL A 97 -13.48 -11.78 -7.14
CA VAL A 97 -13.56 -13.05 -6.42
C VAL A 97 -12.57 -13.05 -5.28
N CYS A 98 -13.02 -13.29 -4.06
CA CYS A 98 -12.23 -13.25 -2.84
C CYS A 98 -12.25 -14.59 -2.11
N GLY A 99 -11.09 -15.03 -1.62
CA GLY A 99 -10.94 -16.26 -0.83
C GLY A 99 -10.89 -16.01 0.69
N ALA A 100 -10.90 -14.77 1.13
CA ALA A 100 -10.80 -14.42 2.54
C ALA A 100 -12.09 -14.77 3.30
N PRO A 101 -11.99 -15.38 4.50
CA PRO A 101 -13.16 -15.79 5.27
C PRO A 101 -13.94 -14.62 5.88
N ASN A 102 -13.30 -13.46 6.02
CA ASN A 102 -13.90 -12.26 6.62
C ASN A 102 -14.58 -11.33 5.62
N VAL A 103 -14.58 -11.65 4.32
CA VAL A 103 -15.24 -10.81 3.33
C VAL A 103 -16.77 -10.84 3.50
N HIS A 104 -17.40 -9.67 3.56
CA HIS A 104 -18.84 -9.52 3.66
C HIS A 104 -19.34 -8.24 2.99
N ALA A 105 -20.65 -8.15 2.75
CA ALA A 105 -21.26 -6.92 2.26
C ALA A 105 -21.16 -5.79 3.28
N ASP A 106 -21.18 -4.57 2.80
CA ASP A 106 -21.10 -3.33 3.57
C ASP A 106 -19.78 -3.07 4.30
N MET A 107 -18.68 -3.80 3.98
CA MET A 107 -17.36 -3.49 4.51
C MET A 107 -16.59 -2.51 3.61
N TRP A 108 -15.70 -1.73 4.21
CA TRP A 108 -14.66 -1.00 3.51
C TRP A 108 -13.42 -1.87 3.40
N ALA A 109 -12.87 -1.97 2.19
CA ALA A 109 -11.71 -2.79 1.90
C ALA A 109 -10.70 -2.07 1.01
N ILE A 110 -9.52 -2.65 0.87
CA ILE A 110 -8.49 -2.18 -0.04
C ILE A 110 -8.48 -3.09 -1.27
N TRP A 111 -8.65 -2.50 -2.43
CA TRP A 111 -8.66 -3.18 -3.71
C TRP A 111 -7.42 -2.84 -4.53
N LEU A 112 -6.81 -3.86 -5.08
CA LEU A 112 -5.76 -3.77 -6.09
C LEU A 112 -6.39 -4.11 -7.45
N PRO A 113 -6.63 -3.11 -8.32
CA PRO A 113 -7.17 -3.33 -9.67
C PRO A 113 -6.19 -4.11 -10.57
N PRO A 114 -6.65 -4.65 -11.70
CA PRO A 114 -5.77 -5.19 -12.73
C PRO A 114 -4.73 -4.16 -13.17
N LYS A 115 -3.52 -4.61 -13.46
CA LYS A 115 -2.31 -3.83 -13.78
C LYS A 115 -1.66 -3.14 -12.58
N SER A 116 -2.18 -3.28 -11.37
CA SER A 116 -1.47 -2.87 -10.15
C SER A 116 -0.37 -3.86 -9.80
N THR A 117 0.75 -3.36 -9.33
CA THR A 117 1.78 -4.18 -8.67
C THR A 117 1.33 -4.48 -7.24
N VAL A 118 1.47 -5.72 -6.80
CA VAL A 118 1.22 -6.09 -5.40
C VAL A 118 2.33 -5.51 -4.53
N PRO A 119 2.02 -4.66 -3.53
CA PRO A 119 3.03 -3.95 -2.73
C PRO A 119 4.09 -4.83 -2.06
N ALA A 120 3.72 -6.04 -1.64
CA ALA A 120 4.65 -6.98 -1.03
C ALA A 120 5.77 -7.43 -1.98
N SER A 121 5.54 -7.40 -3.28
CA SER A 121 6.51 -7.77 -4.30
C SER A 121 7.14 -6.57 -5.02
N PHE A 122 6.84 -5.34 -4.55
CA PHE A 122 7.22 -4.12 -5.27
C PHE A 122 8.73 -4.00 -5.49
N ASP A 123 9.52 -4.44 -4.52
CA ASP A 123 10.98 -4.35 -4.51
C ASP A 123 11.66 -5.62 -5.04
N ASP A 124 10.88 -6.62 -5.52
CA ASP A 124 11.39 -7.85 -6.11
C ASP A 124 12.01 -7.60 -7.49
N ALA A 125 12.89 -8.48 -7.92
CA ALA A 125 13.50 -8.43 -9.27
C ALA A 125 12.45 -8.56 -10.40
N GLU A 126 11.35 -9.27 -10.12
CA GLU A 126 10.19 -9.43 -10.98
C GLU A 126 8.91 -9.16 -10.14
N PRO A 127 8.47 -7.89 -10.02
CA PRO A 127 7.30 -7.55 -9.24
C PRO A 127 6.04 -8.22 -9.78
N PHE A 128 5.19 -8.70 -8.87
CA PHE A 128 3.94 -9.35 -9.25
C PHE A 128 2.88 -8.31 -9.62
N VAL A 129 2.53 -8.29 -10.91
CA VAL A 129 1.49 -7.41 -11.46
C VAL A 129 0.20 -8.20 -11.61
N LEU A 130 -0.89 -7.66 -11.09
CA LEU A 130 -2.22 -8.28 -11.16
C LEU A 130 -2.82 -8.16 -12.55
N ASP A 131 -3.50 -9.23 -12.96
CA ASP A 131 -4.34 -9.26 -14.16
C ASP A 131 -5.78 -9.64 -13.80
N ALA A 132 -6.71 -9.24 -14.66
CA ALA A 132 -8.06 -9.80 -14.63
C ALA A 132 -8.00 -11.28 -15.04
N ARG A 133 -8.47 -12.18 -14.15
CA ARG A 133 -8.39 -13.63 -14.42
C ARG A 133 -9.64 -14.36 -13.97
N PRO A 134 -10.02 -15.44 -14.68
CA PRO A 134 -11.12 -16.29 -14.23
C PRO A 134 -10.67 -17.17 -13.05
N LEU A 135 -11.42 -17.12 -11.96
CA LEU A 135 -11.29 -18.00 -10.81
C LEU A 135 -12.49 -18.96 -10.78
N ARG A 136 -12.24 -20.24 -11.01
CA ARG A 136 -13.29 -21.28 -11.11
C ARG A 136 -14.45 -20.92 -12.06
N GLY A 137 -14.13 -20.19 -13.15
CA GLY A 137 -15.10 -19.80 -14.20
C GLY A 137 -15.72 -18.41 -14.02
N ILE A 138 -15.47 -17.72 -12.92
CA ILE A 138 -15.92 -16.34 -12.67
C ILE A 138 -14.74 -15.39 -12.79
N LEU A 139 -14.89 -14.35 -13.62
CA LEU A 139 -13.83 -13.36 -13.84
C LEU A 139 -13.68 -12.45 -12.61
N SER A 140 -12.46 -12.39 -12.08
CA SER A 140 -12.08 -11.44 -11.04
C SER A 140 -11.32 -10.27 -11.62
N GLN A 141 -11.75 -9.05 -11.30
CA GLN A 141 -11.06 -7.82 -11.66
C GLN A 141 -10.12 -7.40 -10.51
N GLY A 142 -8.89 -7.93 -10.52
CA GLY A 142 -7.94 -7.72 -9.43
C GLY A 142 -8.27 -8.50 -8.16
N MET A 143 -7.89 -7.96 -6.99
CA MET A 143 -8.05 -8.62 -5.70
C MET A 143 -8.33 -7.63 -4.57
N LEU A 144 -9.06 -8.09 -3.54
CA LEU A 144 -9.11 -7.43 -2.23
C LEU A 144 -7.89 -7.85 -1.42
N ALA A 145 -7.19 -6.90 -0.82
CA ALA A 145 -5.85 -7.13 -0.28
C ALA A 145 -5.84 -7.48 1.22
N ALA A 146 -4.98 -8.40 1.59
CA ALA A 146 -4.59 -8.71 2.96
C ALA A 146 -3.42 -7.83 3.42
N ALA A 147 -3.11 -7.85 4.72
CA ALA A 147 -2.05 -7.02 5.29
C ALA A 147 -0.65 -7.41 4.79
N ASP A 148 -0.39 -8.69 4.59
CA ASP A 148 0.87 -9.20 4.05
C ASP A 148 1.04 -8.84 2.57
N GLU A 149 -0.03 -8.85 1.76
CA GLU A 149 0.00 -8.45 0.36
C GLU A 149 0.30 -6.95 0.17
N LEU A 150 -0.10 -6.14 1.14
CA LEU A 150 0.24 -4.72 1.19
C LEU A 150 1.60 -4.45 1.86
N ALA A 151 2.29 -5.46 2.41
CA ALA A 151 3.53 -5.30 3.18
C ALA A 151 3.39 -4.35 4.38
N ILE A 152 2.21 -4.30 5.02
CA ILE A 152 1.94 -3.49 6.23
C ILE A 152 1.69 -4.35 7.47
N GLY A 153 1.72 -5.67 7.33
CA GLY A 153 1.55 -6.64 8.41
C GLY A 153 1.93 -8.03 7.95
N ALA A 154 1.86 -8.99 8.88
CA ALA A 154 2.13 -10.41 8.60
C ALA A 154 0.84 -11.26 8.57
N ASP A 155 -0.33 -10.64 8.74
CA ASP A 155 -1.61 -11.34 8.73
C ASP A 155 -2.02 -11.70 7.31
N HIS A 156 -2.30 -12.99 7.12
CA HIS A 156 -2.73 -13.60 5.86
C HIS A 156 -4.10 -14.30 5.98
N GLU A 157 -4.70 -14.30 7.16
CA GLU A 157 -5.95 -15.03 7.38
C GLU A 157 -7.18 -14.35 6.79
N GLY A 158 -7.09 -13.04 6.50
CA GLY A 158 -8.19 -12.27 5.93
C GLY A 158 -7.74 -11.04 5.16
N ILE A 159 -8.69 -10.41 4.47
CA ILE A 159 -8.46 -9.10 3.85
C ILE A 159 -8.56 -7.99 4.90
N ILE A 160 -7.94 -6.84 4.61
CA ILE A 160 -8.07 -5.67 5.47
C ILE A 160 -9.49 -5.13 5.39
N GLU A 161 -10.12 -5.01 6.54
CA GLU A 161 -11.34 -4.25 6.76
C GLU A 161 -11.00 -2.91 7.41
N ILE A 162 -11.38 -1.80 6.77
CA ILE A 162 -11.16 -0.47 7.33
C ILE A 162 -12.37 -0.11 8.20
N ASN A 163 -12.14 0.00 9.50
CA ASN A 163 -13.15 0.39 10.48
C ASN A 163 -13.05 1.88 10.81
N GLU A 164 -14.06 2.43 11.49
CA GLU A 164 -14.11 3.86 11.86
C GLU A 164 -12.88 4.33 12.65
N HIS A 165 -12.31 3.47 13.48
CA HIS A 165 -11.14 3.80 14.30
C HIS A 165 -9.80 3.77 13.51
N ASP A 166 -9.80 3.17 12.32
CA ASP A 166 -8.63 3.14 11.43
C ASP A 166 -8.53 4.41 10.57
N ILE A 167 -9.63 5.17 10.49
CA ILE A 167 -9.71 6.34 9.63
C ILE A 167 -8.97 7.51 10.29
N PRO A 168 -8.03 8.17 9.60
CA PRO A 168 -7.36 9.35 10.14
C PRO A 168 -8.35 10.46 10.50
N ALA A 169 -8.06 11.19 11.58
CA ALA A 169 -8.94 12.25 12.07
C ALA A 169 -9.21 13.31 10.98
N GLY A 170 -10.49 13.64 10.79
CA GLY A 170 -10.93 14.62 9.80
C GLY A 170 -11.05 14.10 8.36
N VAL A 171 -10.80 12.81 8.14
CA VAL A 171 -10.97 12.16 6.84
C VAL A 171 -12.33 11.48 6.76
N THR A 172 -13.00 11.61 5.63
CA THR A 172 -14.20 10.82 5.27
C THR A 172 -13.84 9.89 4.13
N LEU A 173 -14.07 8.60 4.31
CA LEU A 173 -13.81 7.62 3.26
C LEU A 173 -14.73 7.86 2.06
N GLN A 174 -14.15 7.75 0.88
CA GLN A 174 -14.85 7.77 -0.40
C GLN A 174 -14.43 6.58 -1.23
N THR A 175 -15.37 5.99 -1.95
CA THR A 175 -15.08 4.90 -2.88
C THR A 175 -14.17 5.41 -4.00
N GLY A 176 -13.15 4.62 -4.34
CA GLY A 176 -12.13 4.98 -5.32
C GLY A 176 -10.99 5.87 -4.79
N ALA A 177 -11.07 6.34 -3.54
CA ALA A 177 -9.99 7.13 -2.96
C ALA A 177 -8.65 6.35 -2.97
N SER A 178 -7.55 7.08 -3.15
CA SER A 178 -6.22 6.50 -3.07
C SER A 178 -5.92 6.03 -1.65
N PHE A 179 -5.57 4.76 -1.47
CA PHE A 179 -5.13 4.24 -0.19
C PHE A 179 -3.90 5.00 0.33
N ALA A 180 -2.93 5.27 -0.56
CA ALA A 180 -1.73 6.00 -0.20
C ALA A 180 -2.03 7.41 0.34
N GLU A 181 -2.91 8.16 -0.32
CA GLU A 181 -3.24 9.52 0.09
C GLU A 181 -4.01 9.56 1.41
N VAL A 182 -5.01 8.68 1.57
CA VAL A 182 -5.84 8.63 2.78
C VAL A 182 -5.03 8.28 4.02
N PHE A 183 -4.06 7.38 3.90
CA PHE A 183 -3.24 6.90 5.02
C PHE A 183 -1.84 7.53 5.09
N GLY A 184 -1.59 8.59 4.31
CA GLY A 184 -0.31 9.33 4.34
C GLY A 184 0.87 8.55 3.81
N LEU A 185 0.62 7.57 2.93
CA LEU A 185 1.64 6.76 2.26
C LEU A 185 2.06 7.34 0.89
N ASP A 186 1.55 8.50 0.49
CA ASP A 186 2.04 9.26 -0.67
C ASP A 186 3.33 10.03 -0.31
N ASP A 187 4.31 9.31 0.18
CA ASP A 187 5.52 9.84 0.81
C ASP A 187 6.79 9.23 0.22
N TYR A 188 7.90 9.91 0.46
CA TYR A 188 9.25 9.37 0.33
C TYR A 188 9.86 9.18 1.72
N VAL A 189 10.43 8.01 1.96
CA VAL A 189 11.21 7.74 3.16
C VAL A 189 12.67 7.60 2.78
N LEU A 190 13.53 8.43 3.37
CA LEU A 190 14.98 8.34 3.18
C LEU A 190 15.58 7.47 4.28
N GLU A 191 16.34 6.45 3.91
CA GLU A 191 17.19 5.72 4.84
C GLU A 191 18.58 6.35 4.82
N ILE A 192 18.98 6.93 5.95
CA ILE A 192 20.22 7.72 6.06
C ILE A 192 21.18 7.01 7.01
N GLU A 193 22.38 6.71 6.52
CA GLU A 193 23.45 6.18 7.35
C GLU A 193 24.07 7.33 8.18
N ASN A 194 24.05 7.15 9.51
CA ASN A 194 24.62 8.15 10.41
C ASN A 194 26.12 7.90 10.66
N LYS A 195 26.96 8.33 9.74
CA LYS A 195 28.43 8.25 9.89
C LYS A 195 29.01 9.25 10.89
N MET A 196 28.30 10.34 11.18
CA MET A 196 28.82 11.42 12.03
C MET A 196 28.75 11.11 13.53
N PHE A 197 27.93 10.15 13.95
CA PHE A 197 27.72 9.83 15.37
C PHE A 197 28.27 8.45 15.79
N THR A 198 29.07 7.80 14.96
CA THR A 198 29.71 6.51 15.29
C THR A 198 30.63 6.55 16.50
N HIS A 199 30.93 7.73 17.05
CA HIS A 199 31.77 7.92 18.24
C HIS A 199 30.98 8.26 19.51
N ARG A 200 29.65 8.35 19.44
CA ARG A 200 28.78 8.54 20.61
C ARG A 200 27.91 7.31 20.80
N PRO A 201 28.23 6.42 21.77
CA PRO A 201 27.49 5.20 22.04
C PRO A 201 26.24 5.41 22.91
N ASP A 202 25.71 6.58 23.04
CA ASP A 202 24.57 6.96 23.87
C ASP A 202 23.37 7.45 23.07
#